data_e67c16dbdd2c6617a25b56357ea0b772
#
_entry.id   e67c16dbdd2c6617a25b56357ea0b772
#
_cell.length_a   1.000
_cell.length_b   1.000
_cell.length_c   1.000
_cell.angle_alpha   90.00
_cell.angle_beta   90.00
_cell.angle_gamma   90.00
#
_symmetry.space_group_name_H-M   'P 1'
#
loop_
_entity.id
_entity.type
_entity.pdbx_description
1 polymer ?
#
loop_
_entity_poly.entity_id
_entity_poly.type
_entity_poly.pdbx_seq_one_letter_code
_entity_poly.pdbx_strand_id
1 'polypeptide(L)'
;MTKKTSNLVMAVANDNGNGWAKTYCQFEDGTGNTTITPSLYAPVSKHETIPDLEESNEVQDFNDNMDVLIKSPSLKTTSEYLVGKAAINSGNNLIDYNVEANLGKVTPDISMIMPLAKIAYAALNHILSVAKYIPTTININLAYYLTCLPISEFVNKERRKTLCKKL
;
A
#
# COMPACT_ATOMS: atom_id res chain seq x y z
N MET A 1 28.09 -0.29 -9.12
CA MET A 1 27.32 -0.02 -7.87
C MET A 1 26.89 -1.35 -7.27
N THR A 2 27.27 -1.64 -6.04
CA THR A 2 26.85 -2.85 -5.32
C THR A 2 25.35 -2.73 -5.00
N LYS A 3 24.53 -3.66 -5.51
CA LYS A 3 23.10 -3.71 -5.17
C LYS A 3 22.97 -3.96 -3.67
N LYS A 4 22.47 -2.99 -2.93
CA LYS A 4 22.21 -3.14 -1.48
C LYS A 4 20.82 -3.73 -1.29
N THR A 5 20.74 -4.89 -0.68
CA THR A 5 19.49 -5.51 -0.23
C THR A 5 19.34 -5.27 1.26
N SER A 6 18.17 -4.85 1.69
CA SER A 6 17.79 -4.71 3.11
C SER A 6 16.73 -5.75 3.46
N ASN A 7 16.81 -6.30 4.66
CA ASN A 7 15.80 -7.21 5.21
C ASN A 7 15.13 -6.54 6.40
N LEU A 8 13.82 -6.56 6.43
CA LEU A 8 13.01 -6.00 7.51
C LEU A 8 12.04 -7.04 8.04
N VAL A 9 11.88 -7.06 9.35
CA VAL A 9 10.77 -7.74 10.03
C VAL A 9 9.83 -6.67 10.57
N MET A 10 8.55 -6.79 10.28
CA MET A 10 7.57 -5.82 10.74
C MET A 10 6.21 -6.45 11.07
N ALA A 11 5.51 -5.83 12.00
CA ALA A 11 4.11 -6.08 12.28
C ALA A 11 3.26 -4.94 11.68
N VAL A 12 2.12 -5.26 11.13
CA VAL A 12 1.25 -4.29 10.46
C VAL A 12 -0.17 -4.39 11.00
N ALA A 13 -0.73 -3.25 11.37
CA ALA A 13 -2.16 -3.10 11.65
C ALA A 13 -2.76 -2.13 10.62
N ASN A 14 -3.75 -2.61 9.87
CA ASN A 14 -4.32 -1.87 8.76
C ASN A 14 -5.84 -1.75 8.87
N ASP A 15 -6.34 -0.51 8.85
CA ASP A 15 -7.76 -0.18 8.77
C ASP A 15 -8.03 0.54 7.45
N ASN A 16 -8.59 -0.19 6.49
CA ASN A 16 -9.04 0.36 5.23
C ASN A 16 -10.47 0.87 5.35
N GLY A 17 -10.64 2.08 5.89
CA GLY A 17 -11.90 2.81 5.87
C GLY A 17 -12.34 3.18 4.45
N ASN A 18 -13.62 3.52 4.27
CA ASN A 18 -14.15 3.90 2.93
C ASN A 18 -13.53 5.20 2.40
N GLY A 19 -13.25 6.16 3.29
CA GLY A 19 -12.63 7.43 2.89
C GLY A 19 -11.12 7.49 3.15
N TRP A 20 -10.66 6.83 4.20
CA TRP A 20 -9.28 6.90 4.66
C TRP A 20 -8.76 5.53 5.06
N ALA A 21 -7.57 5.18 4.57
CA ALA A 21 -6.81 4.03 5.00
C ALA A 21 -5.79 4.47 6.06
N LYS A 22 -5.81 3.78 7.20
CA LYS A 22 -4.88 4.00 8.31
C LYS A 22 -4.03 2.75 8.47
N THR A 23 -2.73 2.90 8.48
CA THR A 23 -1.82 1.77 8.64
C THR A 23 -0.78 2.12 9.69
N TYR A 24 -0.65 1.28 10.68
CA TYR A 24 0.44 1.31 11.66
C TYR A 24 1.40 0.17 11.35
N CYS A 25 2.67 0.49 11.25
CA CYS A 25 3.76 -0.46 11.07
C CYS A 25 4.71 -0.36 12.26
N GLN A 26 5.05 -1.50 12.86
CA GLN A 26 6.05 -1.60 13.92
C GLN A 26 7.20 -2.45 13.42
N PHE A 27 8.42 -1.96 13.58
CA PHE A 27 9.65 -2.62 13.17
C PHE A 27 10.29 -3.36 14.33
N GLU A 28 11.20 -4.29 14.02
CA GLU A 28 11.87 -5.14 15.00
C GLU A 28 12.71 -4.34 16.03
N ASP A 29 13.19 -3.17 15.65
CA ASP A 29 13.91 -2.25 16.56
C ASP A 29 13.00 -1.50 17.56
N GLY A 30 11.69 -1.79 17.54
CA GLY A 30 10.69 -1.16 18.39
C GLY A 30 10.17 0.19 17.89
N THR A 31 10.72 0.72 16.80
CA THR A 31 10.18 1.93 16.19
C THR A 31 8.87 1.65 15.44
N GLY A 32 8.05 2.67 15.27
CA GLY A 32 6.77 2.52 14.57
C GLY A 32 6.45 3.73 13.72
N ASN A 33 5.64 3.49 12.68
CA ASN A 33 5.17 4.52 11.76
C ASN A 33 3.67 4.38 11.53
N THR A 34 2.95 5.50 11.51
CA THR A 34 1.54 5.56 11.15
C THR A 34 1.39 6.34 9.86
N THR A 35 0.70 5.76 8.90
CA THR A 35 0.33 6.42 7.65
C THR A 35 -1.18 6.53 7.54
N ILE A 36 -1.65 7.72 7.12
CA ILE A 36 -3.05 7.99 6.83
C ILE A 36 -3.11 8.53 5.41
N THR A 37 -3.89 7.89 4.55
CA THR A 37 -4.03 8.32 3.16
C THR A 37 -5.46 8.09 2.66
N PRO A 38 -5.95 8.84 1.68
CA PRO A 38 -7.24 8.56 1.06
C PRO A 38 -7.33 7.12 0.55
N SER A 39 -8.47 6.44 0.80
CA SER A 39 -8.70 5.04 0.40
C SER A 39 -9.12 4.96 -1.07
N LEU A 40 -8.21 5.32 -1.97
CA LEU A 40 -8.44 5.28 -3.40
C LEU A 40 -7.14 5.08 -4.17
N TYR A 41 -7.25 4.60 -5.39
CA TYR A 41 -6.14 4.50 -6.33
C TYR A 41 -6.59 4.83 -7.75
N ALA A 42 -5.63 5.08 -8.62
CA ALA A 42 -5.84 5.20 -10.06
C ALA A 42 -4.85 4.30 -10.80
N PRO A 43 -5.29 3.48 -11.76
CA PRO A 43 -4.37 2.76 -12.63
C PRO A 43 -3.67 3.76 -13.56
N VAL A 44 -2.37 3.58 -13.76
CA VAL A 44 -1.59 4.39 -14.71
C VAL A 44 -1.77 3.80 -16.10
N SER A 45 -2.24 4.59 -17.04
CA SER A 45 -2.24 4.23 -18.45
C SER A 45 -0.84 4.37 -19.01
N LYS A 46 -0.39 3.39 -19.84
CA LYS A 46 0.99 3.26 -20.37
C LYS A 46 1.56 4.49 -21.10
N HIS A 47 0.85 5.60 -21.15
CA HIS A 47 1.25 6.81 -21.89
C HIS A 47 1.54 8.03 -21.01
N GLU A 48 1.41 7.90 -19.70
CA GLU A 48 1.74 9.01 -18.82
C GLU A 48 3.17 8.85 -18.30
N THR A 49 4.04 9.71 -18.82
CA THR A 49 5.36 9.92 -18.21
C THR A 49 5.12 10.64 -16.88
N ILE A 50 5.25 9.90 -15.80
CA ILE A 50 5.31 10.52 -14.47
C ILE A 50 6.57 11.38 -14.44
N PRO A 51 6.50 12.63 -13.97
CA PRO A 51 7.69 13.47 -13.87
C PRO A 51 8.77 12.71 -13.09
N ASP A 52 9.96 12.62 -13.65
CA ASP A 52 11.10 11.98 -13.00
C ASP A 52 11.31 12.57 -11.62
N LEU A 53 11.21 11.73 -10.59
CA LEU A 53 11.48 12.09 -9.19
C LEU A 53 12.96 12.45 -8.92
N GLU A 54 13.79 12.53 -9.96
CA GLU A 54 15.22 12.79 -9.82
C GLU A 54 15.55 14.20 -9.30
N GLU A 55 14.62 15.14 -9.29
CA GLU A 55 14.86 16.52 -8.87
C GLU A 55 14.31 16.93 -7.50
N SER A 56 13.47 16.12 -6.84
CA SER A 56 13.00 16.44 -5.48
C SER A 56 13.85 15.74 -4.42
N ASN A 57 14.82 16.46 -3.86
CA ASN A 57 15.63 16.02 -2.70
C ASN A 57 14.84 15.93 -1.39
N GLU A 58 13.52 15.99 -1.42
CA GLU A 58 12.68 15.99 -0.23
C GLU A 58 11.95 14.65 -0.07
N VAL A 59 12.54 13.81 0.75
CA VAL A 59 11.99 12.52 1.23
C VAL A 59 10.59 12.66 1.88
N GLN A 60 10.14 13.88 2.13
CA GLN A 60 8.86 14.16 2.81
C GLN A 60 7.61 13.89 1.95
N ASP A 61 7.74 13.80 0.63
CA ASP A 61 6.60 13.74 -0.28
C ASP A 61 6.20 12.35 -0.75
N PHE A 62 6.89 11.27 -0.35
CA PHE A 62 6.54 9.92 -0.80
C PHE A 62 5.11 9.49 -0.41
N ASN A 63 4.59 9.96 0.74
CA ASN A 63 3.22 9.63 1.14
C ASN A 63 2.17 10.26 0.22
N ASP A 64 2.48 11.41 -0.35
CA ASP A 64 1.59 12.16 -1.21
C ASP A 64 1.79 11.81 -2.70
N ASN A 65 2.93 11.21 -3.03
CA ASN A 65 3.35 10.81 -4.38
C ASN A 65 3.58 9.30 -4.51
N MET A 66 2.69 8.49 -3.91
CA MET A 66 2.79 7.03 -4.00
C MET A 66 2.45 6.55 -5.42
N ASP A 67 3.50 6.25 -6.17
CA ASP A 67 3.47 5.55 -7.44
C ASP A 67 4.08 4.17 -7.27
N VAL A 68 3.33 3.12 -7.57
CA VAL A 68 3.70 1.75 -7.25
C VAL A 68 3.39 0.79 -8.38
N LEU A 69 4.39 0.00 -8.78
CA LEU A 69 4.19 -1.18 -9.63
C LEU A 69 3.94 -2.39 -8.74
N ILE A 70 2.75 -2.96 -8.81
CA ILE A 70 2.37 -4.11 -7.98
C ILE A 70 2.23 -5.36 -8.84
N LYS A 71 2.94 -6.42 -8.42
CA LYS A 71 2.79 -7.77 -8.96
C LYS A 71 2.39 -8.71 -7.83
N SER A 72 1.20 -9.29 -7.92
CA SER A 72 0.69 -10.22 -6.91
C SER A 72 -0.15 -11.30 -7.61
N PRO A 73 -0.08 -12.57 -7.15
CA PRO A 73 -0.99 -13.63 -7.62
C PRO A 73 -2.47 -13.34 -7.33
N SER A 74 -2.74 -12.46 -6.36
CA SER A 74 -4.09 -12.07 -5.97
C SER A 74 -4.68 -10.93 -6.80
N LEU A 75 -3.88 -10.29 -7.64
CA LEU A 75 -4.33 -9.27 -8.59
C LEU A 75 -4.48 -9.87 -9.98
N LYS A 76 -5.47 -9.40 -10.74
CA LYS A 76 -5.73 -9.89 -12.10
C LYS A 76 -4.59 -9.55 -13.07
N THR A 77 -3.94 -8.43 -12.87
CA THR A 77 -2.84 -7.94 -13.72
C THR A 77 -1.75 -7.31 -12.88
N THR A 78 -0.52 -7.42 -13.36
CA THR A 78 0.57 -6.56 -12.89
C THR A 78 0.36 -5.19 -13.51
N SER A 79 0.22 -4.17 -12.70
CA SER A 79 -0.01 -2.80 -13.17
C SER A 79 0.62 -1.78 -12.24
N GLU A 80 0.82 -0.61 -12.77
CA GLU A 80 1.26 0.58 -12.07
C GLU A 80 0.04 1.34 -11.55
N TYR A 81 0.14 1.83 -10.33
CA TYR A 81 -0.96 2.48 -9.62
C TYR A 81 -0.47 3.72 -8.90
N LEU A 82 -1.21 4.80 -9.04
CA LEU A 82 -1.12 5.95 -8.15
C LEU A 82 -2.05 5.72 -6.96
N VAL A 83 -1.57 5.97 -5.75
CA VAL A 83 -2.30 5.65 -4.51
C VAL A 83 -2.50 6.89 -3.66
N GLY A 84 -3.69 7.03 -3.09
CA GLY A 84 -4.04 8.11 -2.19
C GLY A 84 -4.00 9.49 -2.86
N LYS A 85 -3.23 10.42 -2.32
CA LYS A 85 -3.15 11.79 -2.86
C LYS A 85 -2.56 11.83 -4.27
N ALA A 86 -1.59 10.97 -4.58
CA ALA A 86 -1.05 10.86 -5.94
C ALA A 86 -2.14 10.56 -6.96
N ALA A 87 -3.06 9.64 -6.63
CA ALA A 87 -4.21 9.35 -7.48
C ALA A 87 -5.13 10.56 -7.67
N ILE A 88 -5.45 11.28 -6.58
CA ILE A 88 -6.28 12.50 -6.65
C ILE A 88 -5.65 13.54 -7.57
N ASN A 89 -4.35 13.76 -7.45
CA ASN A 89 -3.62 14.79 -8.18
C ASN A 89 -3.39 14.43 -9.65
N SER A 90 -3.50 13.15 -10.02
CA SER A 90 -3.23 12.68 -11.39
C SER A 90 -4.30 13.06 -12.41
N GLY A 91 -5.53 13.34 -11.95
CA GLY A 91 -6.67 13.53 -12.86
C GLY A 91 -7.18 12.25 -13.54
N ASN A 92 -6.61 11.08 -13.19
CA ASN A 92 -7.03 9.79 -13.73
C ASN A 92 -8.33 9.29 -13.12
N ASN A 93 -8.92 8.24 -13.69
CA ASN A 93 -10.11 7.60 -13.14
C ASN A 93 -9.83 7.03 -11.75
N LEU A 94 -10.43 7.62 -10.74
CA LEU A 94 -10.30 7.20 -9.35
C LEU A 94 -11.14 5.97 -9.08
N ILE A 95 -10.55 5.02 -8.37
CA ILE A 95 -11.22 3.81 -7.89
C ILE A 95 -11.15 3.81 -6.36
N ASP A 96 -12.30 3.76 -5.72
CA ASP A 96 -12.46 3.69 -4.27
C ASP A 96 -13.20 2.41 -3.83
N TYR A 97 -13.42 2.25 -2.53
CA TYR A 97 -14.31 1.23 -2.01
C TYR A 97 -15.76 1.58 -2.32
N ASN A 98 -16.30 1.07 -3.42
CA ASN A 98 -17.70 1.22 -3.75
C ASN A 98 -18.58 0.35 -2.82
N VAL A 99 -19.07 0.97 -1.75
CA VAL A 99 -19.88 0.32 -0.72
C VAL A 99 -21.26 -0.11 -1.26
N GLU A 100 -21.77 0.60 -2.27
CA GLU A 100 -23.10 0.35 -2.84
C GLU A 100 -23.13 -0.87 -3.76
N ALA A 101 -22.00 -1.30 -4.30
CA ALA A 101 -21.92 -2.37 -5.29
C ALA A 101 -22.07 -3.80 -4.73
N ASN A 102 -22.42 -4.00 -3.46
CA ASN A 102 -22.51 -5.31 -2.80
C ASN A 102 -21.24 -6.19 -2.87
N LEU A 103 -20.13 -5.65 -3.35
CA LEU A 103 -18.88 -6.40 -3.55
C LEU A 103 -18.10 -6.59 -2.24
N GLY A 104 -18.36 -5.75 -1.24
CA GLY A 104 -17.62 -5.73 0.03
C GLY A 104 -16.15 -5.36 -0.13
N LYS A 105 -15.45 -5.21 0.99
CA LYS A 105 -14.02 -4.81 1.02
C LYS A 105 -13.05 -5.92 0.63
N VAL A 106 -13.51 -7.15 0.54
CA VAL A 106 -12.66 -8.34 0.29
C VAL A 106 -12.45 -8.61 -1.21
N THR A 107 -13.40 -8.22 -2.04
CA THR A 107 -13.41 -8.55 -3.47
C THR A 107 -12.64 -7.57 -4.35
N PRO A 108 -12.65 -6.24 -4.10
CA PRO A 108 -11.95 -5.28 -4.94
C PRO A 108 -10.43 -5.39 -4.86
N ASP A 109 -9.75 -5.07 -5.93
CA ASP A 109 -8.28 -5.02 -5.99
C ASP A 109 -7.71 -3.97 -5.02
N ILE A 110 -8.48 -2.93 -4.70
CA ILE A 110 -8.12 -1.90 -3.71
C ILE A 110 -7.78 -2.49 -2.34
N SER A 111 -8.40 -3.62 -1.94
CA SER A 111 -8.11 -4.31 -0.68
C SER A 111 -6.69 -4.90 -0.63
N MET A 112 -6.03 -5.03 -1.77
CA MET A 112 -4.64 -5.48 -1.89
C MET A 112 -3.70 -4.33 -2.25
N ILE A 113 -4.09 -3.47 -3.18
CA ILE A 113 -3.27 -2.34 -3.65
C ILE A 113 -2.92 -1.42 -2.49
N MET A 114 -3.93 -1.01 -1.71
CA MET A 114 -3.74 -0.07 -0.59
C MET A 114 -2.77 -0.58 0.47
N PRO A 115 -2.96 -1.78 1.08
CA PRO A 115 -2.03 -2.26 2.10
C PRO A 115 -0.62 -2.52 1.53
N LEU A 116 -0.48 -3.09 0.34
CA LEU A 116 0.83 -3.36 -0.25
C LEU A 116 1.63 -2.08 -0.49
N ALA A 117 1.01 -1.05 -1.04
CA ALA A 117 1.64 0.25 -1.24
C ALA A 117 2.09 0.87 0.08
N LYS A 118 1.25 0.82 1.13
CA LYS A 118 1.56 1.40 2.44
C LYS A 118 2.64 0.64 3.19
N ILE A 119 2.66 -0.69 3.09
CA ILE A 119 3.73 -1.52 3.66
C ILE A 119 5.07 -1.19 2.98
N ALA A 120 5.10 -1.12 1.66
CA ALA A 120 6.31 -0.76 0.91
C ALA A 120 6.79 0.65 1.28
N TYR A 121 5.89 1.61 1.36
CA TYR A 121 6.19 2.99 1.78
C TYR A 121 6.76 3.05 3.20
N ALA A 122 6.12 2.37 4.17
CA ALA A 122 6.58 2.36 5.56
C ALA A 122 7.98 1.74 5.69
N ALA A 123 8.24 0.65 4.97
CA ALA A 123 9.53 -0.02 4.94
C ALA A 123 10.62 0.88 4.34
N LEU A 124 10.33 1.57 3.23
CA LEU A 124 11.27 2.51 2.61
C LEU A 124 11.59 3.67 3.55
N ASN A 125 10.58 4.29 4.15
CA ASN A 125 10.77 5.38 5.10
C ASN A 125 11.60 4.97 6.31
N HIS A 126 11.34 3.79 6.87
CA HIS A 126 12.12 3.29 7.99
C HIS A 126 13.60 3.15 7.61
N ILE A 127 13.91 2.51 6.46
CA ILE A 127 15.29 2.36 6.00
C ILE A 127 15.95 3.72 5.76
N LEU A 128 15.27 4.66 5.13
CA LEU A 128 15.79 6.00 4.89
C LEU A 128 16.12 6.73 6.19
N SER A 129 15.30 6.57 7.23
CA SER A 129 15.52 7.20 8.53
C SER A 129 16.75 6.63 9.26
N VAL A 130 16.97 5.30 9.14
CA VAL A 130 18.05 4.60 9.85
C VAL A 130 19.35 4.59 9.05
N ALA A 131 19.29 4.21 7.76
CA ALA A 131 20.46 3.95 6.95
C ALA A 131 20.85 5.11 6.03
N LYS A 132 19.98 6.09 5.84
CA LYS A 132 20.19 7.28 4.99
C LYS A 132 20.60 6.96 3.54
N TYR A 133 20.15 5.82 3.02
CA TYR A 133 20.34 5.44 1.61
C TYR A 133 19.09 4.70 1.10
N ILE A 134 18.88 4.74 -0.22
CA ILE A 134 17.81 4.00 -0.88
C ILE A 134 18.35 2.63 -1.31
N PRO A 135 17.86 1.50 -0.76
CA PRO A 135 18.26 0.18 -1.22
C PRO A 135 17.62 -0.14 -2.57
N THR A 136 18.25 -1.01 -3.36
CA THR A 136 17.65 -1.51 -4.61
C THR A 136 16.57 -2.56 -4.36
N THR A 137 16.60 -3.20 -3.20
CA THR A 137 15.63 -4.24 -2.81
C THR A 137 15.42 -4.20 -1.31
N ILE A 138 14.17 -4.31 -0.90
CA ILE A 138 13.78 -4.49 0.50
C ILE A 138 12.98 -5.78 0.57
N ASN A 139 13.50 -6.77 1.31
CA ASN A 139 12.77 -7.98 1.66
C ASN A 139 12.00 -7.72 2.95
N ILE A 140 10.70 -7.87 2.92
CA ILE A 140 9.85 -7.64 4.09
C ILE A 140 9.29 -8.96 4.57
N ASN A 141 9.55 -9.29 5.83
CA ASN A 141 8.92 -10.39 6.54
C ASN A 141 7.84 -9.82 7.47
N LEU A 142 6.59 -10.14 7.18
CA LEU A 142 5.46 -9.74 8.02
C LEU A 142 5.33 -10.75 9.16
N ALA A 143 5.75 -10.37 10.37
CA ALA A 143 5.56 -11.18 11.56
C ALA A 143 4.07 -11.29 11.92
N TYR A 144 3.33 -10.18 11.79
CA TYR A 144 1.90 -10.11 12.01
C TYR A 144 1.26 -9.15 11.01
N TYR A 145 0.07 -9.53 10.53
CA TYR A 145 -0.79 -8.65 9.76
C TYR A 145 -2.20 -8.67 10.35
N LEU A 146 -2.64 -7.52 10.85
CA LEU A 146 -3.96 -7.29 11.41
C LEU A 146 -4.76 -6.39 10.48
N THR A 147 -6.01 -6.71 10.23
CA THR A 147 -6.92 -5.87 9.44
C THR A 147 -8.32 -5.88 10.03
N CYS A 148 -9.05 -4.79 9.81
CA CYS A 148 -10.45 -4.66 10.21
C CYS A 148 -11.37 -5.01 9.06
N LEU A 149 -12.40 -5.79 9.35
CA LEU A 149 -13.49 -6.08 8.45
C LEU A 149 -14.80 -5.51 9.00
N PRO A 150 -15.68 -5.00 8.15
CA PRO A 150 -17.04 -4.70 8.56
C PRO A 150 -17.73 -5.94 9.16
N ILE A 151 -18.58 -5.77 10.17
CA ILE A 151 -19.29 -6.88 10.81
C ILE A 151 -20.04 -7.73 9.78
N SER A 152 -20.68 -7.09 8.79
CA SER A 152 -21.40 -7.79 7.71
C SER A 152 -20.50 -8.70 6.87
N GLU A 153 -19.23 -8.35 6.70
CA GLU A 153 -18.25 -9.19 6.00
C GLU A 153 -17.63 -10.25 6.91
N PHE A 154 -17.44 -9.91 8.19
CA PHE A 154 -16.90 -10.84 9.17
C PHE A 154 -17.82 -12.04 9.42
N VAL A 155 -19.14 -11.86 9.45
CA VAL A 155 -20.11 -12.95 9.60
C VAL A 155 -20.21 -13.81 8.34
N ASN A 156 -19.79 -13.32 7.18
CA ASN A 156 -19.77 -14.07 5.93
C ASN A 156 -18.52 -14.95 5.85
N LYS A 157 -18.70 -16.26 6.07
CA LYS A 157 -17.60 -17.24 6.11
C LYS A 157 -16.77 -17.28 4.83
N GLU A 158 -17.42 -17.16 3.67
CA GLU A 158 -16.70 -17.21 2.38
C GLU A 158 -15.86 -15.95 2.14
N ARG A 159 -16.35 -14.78 2.53
CA ARG A 159 -15.57 -13.52 2.45
C ARG A 159 -14.35 -13.55 3.37
N ARG A 160 -14.48 -14.08 4.60
CA ARG A 160 -13.33 -14.28 5.50
C ARG A 160 -12.27 -15.19 4.88
N LYS A 161 -12.68 -16.33 4.32
CA LYS A 161 -11.76 -17.27 3.67
C LYS A 161 -11.08 -16.63 2.46
N THR A 162 -11.79 -15.82 1.68
CA THR A 162 -11.23 -15.11 0.52
C THR A 162 -10.17 -14.12 0.96
N LEU A 163 -10.41 -13.36 2.03
CA LEU A 163 -9.40 -12.43 2.57
C LEU A 163 -8.14 -13.17 3.02
N CYS A 164 -8.29 -14.23 3.83
CA CYS A 164 -7.15 -15.02 4.31
C CYS A 164 -6.31 -15.67 3.20
N LYS A 165 -6.90 -15.89 2.01
CA LYS A 165 -6.17 -16.42 0.84
C LYS A 165 -5.45 -15.32 0.05
N LYS A 166 -5.85 -14.07 0.20
CA LYS A 166 -5.24 -12.92 -0.49
C LYS A 166 -4.02 -12.37 0.24
N LEU A 167 -3.97 -12.54 1.55
CA LEU A 167 -2.87 -12.13 2.43
C LEU A 167 -1.80 -13.22 2.54
#